data_bdf8e4a88cffd66e8d2f514452da2b92
#
_entry.id   bdf8e4a88cffd66e8d2f514452da2b92
#
_cell.length_a   1.000
_cell.length_b   1.000
_cell.length_c   1.000
_cell.angle_alpha   90.00
_cell.angle_beta   90.00
_cell.angle_gamma   90.00
#
_symmetry.space_group_name_H-M   'P 1'
#
loop_
_entity.id
_entity.type
_entity.pdbx_description
1 polymer ?
#
loop_
_entity_poly.entity_id
_entity_poly.type
_entity_poly.pdbx_seq_one_letter_code
_entity_poly.pdbx_strand_id
1 'polypeptide(L)'
;MKALLYGIALQWKLDIRSKTLLITCYMVPLLFFAIMGGIFTSIMPESKDTLIPAMTVMGVSMGALIGLPPSLVEIYGSDIKKVYKANGVPIYMGIIAMFLSAFVHLMITCIVIVLLAPILLMSVILYAIAPFAFEAKLPNQSVFYFISLIIFIMISLSVGSILGLVMKKQAKVTMISQLVFLPSIMLS
;
A
#
# COMPACT_ATOMS: atom_id res chain seq x y z
N MET A 1 14.42 20.67 -10.90
CA MET A 1 12.99 20.32 -10.99
C MET A 1 12.67 19.34 -12.12
N LYS A 2 13.06 19.61 -13.39
CA LYS A 2 12.76 18.70 -14.52
C LYS A 2 13.28 17.26 -14.32
N ALA A 3 14.49 17.08 -13.78
CA ALA A 3 15.07 15.76 -13.52
C ALA A 3 14.29 14.95 -12.48
N LEU A 4 13.78 15.59 -11.41
CA LEU A 4 12.98 14.94 -10.39
C LEU A 4 11.61 14.49 -10.95
N LEU A 5 10.94 15.37 -11.71
CA LEU A 5 9.67 15.03 -12.34
C LEU A 5 9.81 13.87 -13.34
N TYR A 6 10.90 13.88 -14.11
CA TYR A 6 11.21 12.77 -15.00
C TYR A 6 11.48 11.48 -14.23
N GLY A 7 12.21 11.55 -13.11
CA GLY A 7 12.47 10.41 -12.22
C GLY A 7 11.19 9.81 -11.64
N ILE A 8 10.25 10.67 -11.20
CA ILE A 8 8.95 10.23 -10.70
C ILE A 8 8.13 9.53 -11.81
N ALA A 9 8.06 10.14 -12.99
CA ALA A 9 7.34 9.57 -14.13
C ALA A 9 7.95 8.24 -14.60
N LEU A 10 9.27 8.11 -14.57
CA LEU A 10 9.98 6.88 -14.89
C LEU A 10 9.69 5.81 -13.85
N GLN A 11 9.79 6.14 -12.55
CA GLN A 11 9.50 5.22 -11.45
C GLN A 11 8.05 4.70 -11.55
N TRP A 12 7.09 5.59 -11.77
CA TRP A 12 5.70 5.23 -12.00
C TRP A 12 5.51 4.20 -13.12
N LYS A 13 6.19 4.41 -14.26
CA LYS A 13 6.14 3.44 -15.38
C LYS A 13 6.77 2.09 -15.03
N LEU A 14 7.83 2.08 -14.24
CA LEU A 14 8.47 0.85 -13.77
C LEU A 14 7.56 0.11 -12.79
N ASP A 15 6.94 0.81 -11.88
CA ASP A 15 6.06 0.26 -10.87
C ASP A 15 4.81 -0.39 -11.50
N ILE A 16 4.17 0.25 -12.47
CA ILE A 16 3.03 -0.34 -13.21
C ILE A 16 3.44 -1.60 -13.98
N ARG A 17 4.69 -1.73 -14.40
CA ARG A 17 5.19 -2.91 -15.09
C ARG A 17 5.65 -4.01 -14.14
N SER A 18 5.85 -3.70 -12.87
CA SER A 18 6.24 -4.67 -11.85
C SER A 18 5.06 -5.53 -11.42
N LYS A 19 5.05 -6.79 -11.88
CA LYS A 19 4.01 -7.78 -11.48
C LYS A 19 3.96 -7.95 -9.96
N THR A 20 5.12 -7.99 -9.30
CA THR A 20 5.22 -8.12 -7.85
C THR A 20 4.55 -6.96 -7.13
N LEU A 21 4.81 -5.73 -7.58
CA LEU A 21 4.21 -4.54 -6.99
C LEU A 21 2.69 -4.52 -7.20
N LEU A 22 2.22 -4.81 -8.42
CA LEU A 22 0.79 -4.88 -8.72
C LEU A 22 0.08 -5.92 -7.86
N ILE A 23 0.67 -7.10 -7.68
CA ILE A 23 0.10 -8.14 -6.82
C ILE A 23 0.08 -7.66 -5.36
N THR A 24 1.20 -7.16 -4.82
CA THR A 24 1.32 -6.80 -3.40
C THR A 24 0.51 -5.56 -3.04
N CYS A 25 0.49 -4.52 -3.90
CA CYS A 25 -0.20 -3.26 -3.60
C CYS A 25 -1.69 -3.26 -3.96
N TYR A 26 -2.12 -4.10 -4.90
CA TYR A 26 -3.51 -4.08 -5.37
C TYR A 26 -4.21 -5.42 -5.17
N MET A 27 -3.69 -6.51 -5.76
CA MET A 27 -4.41 -7.79 -5.75
C MET A 27 -4.58 -8.35 -4.34
N VAL A 28 -3.52 -8.37 -3.55
CA VAL A 28 -3.57 -8.96 -2.20
C VAL A 28 -4.49 -8.16 -1.27
N PRO A 29 -4.37 -6.82 -1.12
CA PRO A 29 -5.30 -6.06 -0.30
C PRO A 29 -6.76 -6.19 -0.73
N LEU A 30 -7.03 -6.21 -2.04
CA LEU A 30 -8.40 -6.35 -2.55
C LEU A 30 -8.97 -7.76 -2.32
N LEU A 31 -8.16 -8.81 -2.47
CA LEU A 31 -8.57 -10.18 -2.14
C LEU A 31 -8.84 -10.33 -0.63
N PHE A 32 -7.98 -9.77 0.22
CA PHE A 32 -8.22 -9.75 1.65
C PHE A 32 -9.49 -8.98 2.01
N PHE A 33 -9.70 -7.82 1.39
CA PHE A 33 -10.94 -7.06 1.56
C PHE A 33 -12.17 -7.88 1.18
N ALA A 34 -12.15 -8.57 0.03
CA ALA A 34 -13.28 -9.39 -0.42
C ALA A 34 -13.53 -10.59 0.50
N ILE A 35 -12.47 -11.34 0.85
CA ILE A 35 -12.60 -12.55 1.68
C ILE A 35 -12.95 -12.21 3.12
N MET A 36 -12.14 -11.34 3.76
CA MET A 36 -12.34 -10.97 5.16
C MET A 36 -13.60 -10.14 5.36
N GLY A 37 -13.89 -9.23 4.42
CA GLY A 37 -15.15 -8.50 4.41
C GLY A 37 -16.33 -9.44 4.40
N GLY A 38 -16.31 -10.49 3.55
CA GLY A 38 -17.36 -11.53 3.51
C GLY A 38 -17.52 -12.28 4.81
N ILE A 39 -16.43 -12.74 5.37
CA ILE A 39 -16.42 -13.51 6.60
C ILE A 39 -16.88 -12.65 7.79
N PHE A 40 -16.25 -11.50 8.00
CA PHE A 40 -16.52 -10.67 9.19
C PHE A 40 -17.93 -10.11 9.19
N THR A 41 -18.44 -9.63 8.05
CA THR A 41 -19.80 -9.08 8.01
C THR A 41 -20.89 -10.12 8.15
N SER A 42 -20.60 -11.39 7.82
CA SER A 42 -21.56 -12.50 8.05
C SER A 42 -21.57 -12.99 9.49
N ILE A 43 -20.40 -12.99 10.18
CA ILE A 43 -20.29 -13.47 11.56
C ILE A 43 -20.59 -12.34 12.57
N MET A 44 -20.14 -11.12 12.29
CA MET A 44 -20.25 -9.93 13.13
C MET A 44 -20.83 -8.77 12.31
N PRO A 45 -22.15 -8.61 12.23
CA PRO A 45 -22.78 -7.53 11.46
C PRO A 45 -22.32 -6.11 11.86
N GLU A 46 -21.91 -5.92 13.12
CA GLU A 46 -21.37 -4.65 13.63
C GLU A 46 -20.03 -4.28 13.00
N SER A 47 -19.27 -5.25 12.44
CA SER A 47 -17.99 -4.99 11.77
C SER A 47 -18.13 -4.18 10.46
N LYS A 48 -19.35 -4.04 9.94
CA LYS A 48 -19.64 -3.24 8.74
C LYS A 48 -19.17 -1.77 8.87
N ASP A 49 -19.27 -1.21 10.07
CA ASP A 49 -18.91 0.18 10.34
C ASP A 49 -17.38 0.40 10.36
N THR A 50 -16.61 -0.62 10.68
CA THR A 50 -15.14 -0.56 10.80
C THR A 50 -14.41 -1.23 9.64
N LEU A 51 -15.11 -1.94 8.76
CA LEU A 51 -14.52 -2.73 7.69
C LEU A 51 -13.64 -1.88 6.75
N ILE A 52 -14.15 -0.74 6.26
CA ILE A 52 -13.42 0.12 5.33
C ILE A 52 -12.14 0.68 5.98
N PRO A 53 -12.19 1.31 7.16
CA PRO A 53 -10.99 1.77 7.83
C PRO A 53 -9.96 0.66 8.08
N ALA A 54 -10.39 -0.47 8.64
CA ALA A 54 -9.50 -1.59 8.95
C ALA A 54 -8.81 -2.16 7.69
N MET A 55 -9.54 -2.39 6.61
CA MET A 55 -8.98 -2.89 5.36
C MET A 55 -8.07 -1.87 4.68
N THR A 56 -8.36 -0.58 4.83
CA THR A 56 -7.49 0.49 4.32
C THR A 56 -6.18 0.53 5.09
N VAL A 57 -6.21 0.48 6.42
CA VAL A 57 -5.01 0.39 7.26
C VAL A 57 -4.16 -0.83 6.89
N MET A 58 -4.78 -1.98 6.72
CA MET A 58 -4.11 -3.20 6.30
C MET A 58 -3.45 -3.04 4.92
N GLY A 59 -4.15 -2.51 3.92
CA GLY A 59 -3.63 -2.30 2.57
C GLY A 59 -2.44 -1.36 2.54
N VAL A 60 -2.53 -0.23 3.25
CA VAL A 60 -1.43 0.74 3.39
C VAL A 60 -0.23 0.11 4.09
N SER A 61 -0.44 -0.54 5.23
CA SER A 61 0.64 -1.19 5.98
C SER A 61 1.34 -2.26 5.13
N MET A 62 0.59 -3.05 4.37
CA MET A 62 1.13 -4.07 3.49
C MET A 62 1.98 -3.48 2.37
N GLY A 63 1.50 -2.48 1.66
CA GLY A 63 2.25 -1.81 0.61
C GLY A 63 3.47 -1.05 1.12
N ALA A 64 3.34 -0.30 2.22
CA ALA A 64 4.41 0.51 2.77
C ALA A 64 5.48 -0.29 3.53
N LEU A 65 5.09 -1.28 4.33
CA LEU A 65 6.02 -2.02 5.20
C LEU A 65 6.53 -3.31 4.57
N ILE A 66 5.74 -3.98 3.72
CA ILE A 66 6.16 -5.23 3.06
C ILE A 66 6.64 -4.97 1.62
N GLY A 67 5.95 -4.11 0.87
CA GLY A 67 6.24 -3.86 -0.53
C GLY A 67 7.45 -2.97 -0.79
N LEU A 68 7.52 -1.81 -0.14
CA LEU A 68 8.54 -0.79 -0.40
C LEU A 68 9.96 -1.17 0.07
N PRO A 69 10.19 -1.72 1.30
CA PRO A 69 11.54 -1.94 1.80
C PRO A 69 12.38 -2.91 0.96
N PRO A 70 11.87 -4.09 0.50
CA PRO A 70 12.62 -4.98 -0.37
C PRO A 70 13.02 -4.33 -1.70
N SER A 71 12.13 -3.54 -2.30
CA SER A 71 12.40 -2.82 -3.55
C SER A 71 13.51 -1.77 -3.38
N LEU A 72 13.54 -1.07 -2.24
CA LEU A 72 14.63 -0.15 -1.90
C LEU A 72 15.97 -0.88 -1.73
N VAL A 73 15.99 -2.02 -1.06
CA VAL A 73 17.21 -2.82 -0.90
C VAL A 73 17.70 -3.33 -2.25
N GLU A 74 16.81 -3.79 -3.13
CA GLU A 74 17.15 -4.28 -4.47
C GLU A 74 17.81 -3.18 -5.29
N ILE A 75 17.23 -2.00 -5.36
CA ILE A 75 17.74 -0.88 -6.15
C ILE A 75 19.01 -0.30 -5.51
N TYR A 76 18.99 -0.01 -4.22
CA TYR A 76 20.11 0.67 -3.54
C TYR A 76 21.19 -0.26 -3.03
N GLY A 77 20.93 -1.57 -2.94
CA GLY A 77 21.93 -2.60 -2.70
C GLY A 77 22.78 -2.96 -3.93
N SER A 78 22.31 -2.58 -5.12
CA SER A 78 22.97 -2.84 -6.42
C SER A 78 23.94 -1.72 -6.81
N ASP A 79 24.57 -1.86 -7.99
CA ASP A 79 25.50 -0.87 -8.56
C ASP A 79 24.83 0.46 -9.00
N ILE A 80 23.54 0.60 -8.83
CA ILE A 80 22.79 1.82 -9.19
C ILE A 80 23.34 3.07 -8.49
N LYS A 81 23.86 2.93 -7.27
CA LYS A 81 24.55 4.04 -6.57
C LYS A 81 25.76 4.55 -7.34
N LYS A 82 26.52 3.63 -7.95
CA LYS A 82 27.68 3.99 -8.78
C LYS A 82 27.24 4.71 -10.06
N VAL A 83 26.15 4.24 -10.68
CA VAL A 83 25.58 4.86 -11.88
C VAL A 83 25.08 6.28 -11.58
N TYR A 84 24.38 6.49 -10.47
CA TYR A 84 23.94 7.82 -10.06
C TYR A 84 25.11 8.75 -9.79
N LYS A 85 26.14 8.28 -9.07
CA LYS A 85 27.35 9.05 -8.79
C LYS A 85 28.10 9.40 -10.07
N ALA A 86 28.25 8.46 -11.00
CA ALA A 86 28.93 8.68 -12.28
C ALA A 86 28.22 9.71 -13.17
N ASN A 87 26.88 9.80 -13.08
CA ASN A 87 26.08 10.75 -13.85
C ASN A 87 25.77 12.05 -13.07
N GLY A 88 26.40 12.29 -11.91
CA GLY A 88 26.16 13.48 -11.10
C GLY A 88 24.72 13.59 -10.55
N VAL A 89 23.96 12.49 -10.50
CA VAL A 89 22.60 12.47 -9.99
C VAL A 89 22.62 12.18 -8.48
N PRO A 90 22.06 13.07 -7.65
CA PRO A 90 21.97 12.81 -6.22
C PRO A 90 21.11 11.58 -5.91
N ILE A 91 21.60 10.71 -5.04
CA ILE A 91 20.92 9.45 -4.66
C ILE A 91 19.53 9.71 -4.08
N TYR A 92 19.36 10.79 -3.31
CA TYR A 92 18.08 11.14 -2.71
C TYR A 92 16.97 11.39 -3.75
N MET A 93 17.29 11.80 -4.98
CA MET A 93 16.27 11.98 -6.02
C MET A 93 15.58 10.67 -6.39
N GLY A 94 16.31 9.56 -6.45
CA GLY A 94 15.72 8.26 -6.69
C GLY A 94 14.86 7.78 -5.51
N ILE A 95 15.32 8.03 -4.27
CA ILE A 95 14.54 7.70 -3.06
C ILE A 95 13.23 8.47 -3.02
N ILE A 96 13.27 9.79 -3.30
CA ILE A 96 12.07 10.62 -3.36
C ILE A 96 11.13 10.15 -4.48
N ALA A 97 11.66 9.81 -5.65
CA ALA A 97 10.83 9.31 -6.76
C ALA A 97 10.11 8.00 -6.39
N MET A 98 10.80 7.04 -5.74
CA MET A 98 10.19 5.80 -5.26
C MET A 98 9.14 6.06 -4.17
N PHE A 99 9.44 6.93 -3.22
CA PHE A 99 8.52 7.29 -2.15
C PHE A 99 7.24 7.91 -2.70
N LEU A 100 7.36 8.88 -3.62
CA LEU A 100 6.21 9.54 -4.23
C LEU A 100 5.41 8.57 -5.12
N SER A 101 6.08 7.69 -5.86
CA SER A 101 5.39 6.67 -6.65
C SER A 101 4.61 5.72 -5.74
N ALA A 102 5.23 5.19 -4.69
CA ALA A 102 4.58 4.33 -3.71
C ALA A 102 3.39 5.02 -3.03
N PHE A 103 3.54 6.30 -2.67
CA PHE A 103 2.45 7.10 -2.09
C PHE A 103 1.24 7.16 -3.03
N VAL A 104 1.45 7.45 -4.31
CA VAL A 104 0.35 7.51 -5.29
C VAL A 104 -0.30 6.14 -5.48
N HIS A 105 0.49 5.05 -5.55
CA HIS A 105 -0.06 3.69 -5.65
C HIS A 105 -0.93 3.33 -4.43
N LEU A 106 -0.47 3.65 -3.22
CA LEU A 106 -1.24 3.40 -2.00
C LEU A 106 -2.51 4.25 -1.93
N MET A 107 -2.44 5.53 -2.33
CA MET A 107 -3.63 6.38 -2.44
C MET A 107 -4.66 5.80 -3.42
N ILE A 108 -4.22 5.33 -4.59
CA ILE A 108 -5.12 4.68 -5.56
C ILE A 108 -5.75 3.43 -4.95
N THR A 109 -4.96 2.58 -4.28
CA THR A 109 -5.47 1.37 -3.62
C THR A 109 -6.55 1.71 -2.59
N CYS A 110 -6.31 2.72 -1.76
CA CYS A 110 -7.28 3.16 -0.76
C CYS A 110 -8.56 3.72 -1.39
N ILE A 111 -8.42 4.53 -2.45
CA ILE A 111 -9.58 5.05 -3.20
C ILE A 111 -10.37 3.89 -3.82
N VAL A 112 -9.69 2.91 -4.40
CA VAL A 112 -10.32 1.72 -4.97
C VAL A 112 -11.07 0.93 -3.90
N ILE A 113 -10.48 0.73 -2.70
CA ILE A 113 -11.18 0.06 -1.58
C ILE A 113 -12.44 0.84 -1.19
N VAL A 114 -12.34 2.17 -1.02
CA VAL A 114 -13.48 3.01 -0.65
C VAL A 114 -14.56 3.03 -1.73
N LEU A 115 -14.19 3.12 -3.00
CA LEU A 115 -15.15 3.15 -4.12
C LEU A 115 -15.75 1.78 -4.43
N LEU A 116 -14.95 0.72 -4.29
CA LEU A 116 -15.41 -0.64 -4.57
C LEU A 116 -16.15 -1.25 -3.38
N ALA A 117 -15.98 -0.75 -2.17
CA ALA A 117 -16.73 -1.22 -1.00
C ALA A 117 -18.25 -1.27 -1.25
N PRO A 118 -18.91 -0.20 -1.72
CA PRO A 118 -20.33 -0.26 -2.09
C PRO A 118 -20.62 -1.01 -3.41
N ILE A 119 -19.69 -1.05 -4.37
CA ILE A 119 -19.90 -1.57 -5.73
C ILE A 119 -19.53 -3.05 -5.85
N LEU A 120 -18.40 -3.48 -5.31
CA LEU A 120 -18.03 -4.92 -5.23
C LEU A 120 -19.04 -5.69 -4.38
N LEU A 121 -19.59 -5.04 -3.37
CA LEU A 121 -20.68 -5.55 -2.57
C LEU A 121 -21.95 -5.78 -3.38
N MET A 122 -22.20 -4.99 -4.41
CA MET A 122 -23.42 -5.09 -5.20
C MET A 122 -23.27 -5.92 -6.49
N SER A 123 -22.17 -5.87 -7.21
CA SER A 123 -22.11 -6.42 -8.56
C SER A 123 -21.41 -7.77 -8.70
N VAL A 124 -20.30 -8.02 -8.00
CA VAL A 124 -19.57 -9.30 -8.12
C VAL A 124 -20.08 -10.34 -7.13
N ILE A 125 -20.48 -9.89 -5.94
CA ILE A 125 -20.98 -10.77 -4.88
C ILE A 125 -22.47 -11.05 -5.04
N LEU A 126 -23.26 -10.12 -5.57
CA LEU A 126 -24.67 -10.35 -5.89
C LEU A 126 -24.85 -11.45 -6.96
N TYR A 127 -23.92 -11.57 -7.89
CA TYR A 127 -23.98 -12.58 -8.94
C TYR A 127 -23.39 -13.94 -8.52
N ALA A 128 -22.40 -13.97 -7.61
CA ALA A 128 -21.72 -15.20 -7.19
C ALA A 128 -22.14 -15.70 -5.81
N ILE A 129 -22.59 -14.81 -4.90
CA ILE A 129 -22.89 -15.16 -3.50
C ILE A 129 -24.06 -14.29 -2.99
N ALA A 130 -25.20 -14.37 -3.68
CA ALA A 130 -26.43 -13.60 -3.43
C ALA A 130 -26.95 -13.47 -1.96
N PRO A 131 -26.56 -14.30 -0.96
CA PRO A 131 -27.02 -14.10 0.42
C PRO A 131 -26.16 -13.14 1.27
N PHE A 132 -25.02 -12.67 0.78
CA PHE A 132 -24.04 -11.95 1.60
C PHE A 132 -23.80 -10.52 1.15
N ALA A 133 -24.87 -9.71 1.02
CA ALA A 133 -24.72 -8.26 0.81
C ALA A 133 -24.11 -7.61 2.05
N PHE A 134 -22.86 -7.16 1.94
CA PHE A 134 -22.23 -6.38 2.99
C PHE A 134 -22.79 -4.95 2.96
N GLU A 135 -23.46 -4.50 3.92
CA GLU A 135 -23.82 -3.08 4.07
C GLU A 135 -22.69 -2.32 4.79
N ALA A 136 -21.50 -2.30 4.18
CA ALA A 136 -20.38 -1.53 4.72
C ALA A 136 -20.69 -0.04 4.64
N LYS A 137 -20.69 0.64 5.78
CA LYS A 137 -20.97 2.07 5.84
C LYS A 137 -19.73 2.88 5.52
N LEU A 138 -19.90 3.92 4.70
CA LEU A 138 -18.86 4.92 4.48
C LEU A 138 -18.61 5.70 5.78
N PRO A 139 -17.36 6.13 6.04
CA PRO A 139 -17.06 6.95 7.21
C PRO A 139 -17.90 8.22 7.22
N ASN A 140 -18.60 8.48 8.33
CA ASN A 140 -19.50 9.64 8.48
C ASN A 140 -18.79 10.98 8.27
N GLN A 141 -17.48 11.04 8.58
CA GLN A 141 -16.62 12.22 8.42
C GLN A 141 -15.57 11.97 7.35
N SER A 142 -15.99 11.89 6.10
CA SER A 142 -15.13 11.55 4.96
C SER A 142 -13.87 12.42 4.86
N VAL A 143 -13.97 13.73 5.13
CA VAL A 143 -12.81 14.64 5.05
C VAL A 143 -11.74 14.28 6.09
N PHE A 144 -12.12 14.07 7.35
CA PHE A 144 -11.19 13.68 8.41
C PHE A 144 -10.61 12.30 8.16
N TYR A 145 -11.39 11.38 7.59
CA TYR A 145 -10.92 10.07 7.18
C TYR A 145 -9.80 10.19 6.14
N PHE A 146 -9.97 10.97 5.08
CA PHE A 146 -8.94 11.15 4.05
C PHE A 146 -7.71 11.88 4.57
N ILE A 147 -7.84 12.86 5.46
CA ILE A 147 -6.70 13.54 6.09
C ILE A 147 -5.89 12.54 6.94
N SER A 148 -6.54 11.78 7.81
CA SER A 148 -5.86 10.79 8.64
C SER A 148 -5.23 9.67 7.79
N LEU A 149 -5.87 9.29 6.70
CA LEU A 149 -5.35 8.33 5.72
C LEU A 149 -4.06 8.83 5.07
N ILE A 150 -4.03 10.08 4.61
CA ILE A 150 -2.81 10.68 4.02
C ILE A 150 -1.67 10.67 5.03
N ILE A 151 -1.93 11.11 6.27
CA ILE A 151 -0.94 11.12 7.34
C ILE A 151 -0.44 9.69 7.62
N PHE A 152 -1.34 8.73 7.70
CA PHE A 152 -0.99 7.32 7.95
C PHE A 152 -0.13 6.73 6.82
N ILE A 153 -0.47 7.01 5.56
CA ILE A 153 0.35 6.58 4.40
C ILE A 153 1.75 7.20 4.49
N MET A 154 1.86 8.50 4.79
CA MET A 154 3.15 9.18 4.90
C MET A 154 4.03 8.59 6.01
N ILE A 155 3.47 8.33 7.19
CA ILE A 155 4.18 7.70 8.30
C ILE A 155 4.61 6.28 7.93
N SER A 156 3.70 5.46 7.39
CA SER A 156 3.98 4.08 7.02
C SER A 156 5.06 3.97 5.94
N LEU A 157 5.02 4.83 4.92
CA LEU A 157 6.06 4.90 3.89
C LEU A 157 7.40 5.37 4.45
N SER A 158 7.40 6.31 5.40
CA SER A 158 8.63 6.78 6.06
C SER A 158 9.29 5.64 6.83
N VAL A 159 8.53 4.89 7.62
CA VAL A 159 9.01 3.70 8.34
C VAL A 159 9.54 2.65 7.36
N GLY A 160 8.77 2.32 6.32
CA GLY A 160 9.18 1.37 5.28
C GLY A 160 10.45 1.80 4.56
N SER A 161 10.60 3.09 4.24
CA SER A 161 11.79 3.64 3.61
C SER A 161 13.02 3.54 4.51
N ILE A 162 12.89 3.83 5.81
CA ILE A 162 13.98 3.70 6.78
C ILE A 162 14.42 2.23 6.86
N LEU A 163 13.49 1.28 6.97
CA LEU A 163 13.80 -0.15 6.99
C LEU A 163 14.56 -0.58 5.73
N GLY A 164 14.11 -0.14 4.55
CA GLY A 164 14.75 -0.46 3.28
C GLY A 164 16.13 0.15 3.09
N LEU A 165 16.38 1.36 3.63
CA LEU A 165 17.66 2.04 3.51
C LEU A 165 18.72 1.57 4.51
N VAL A 166 18.28 1.18 5.71
CA VAL A 166 19.18 0.70 6.78
C VAL A 166 19.65 -0.73 6.52
N MET A 167 18.79 -1.56 5.92
CA MET A 167 19.08 -2.97 5.70
C MET A 167 19.87 -3.17 4.40
N LYS A 168 20.89 -4.06 4.45
CA LYS A 168 21.74 -4.40 3.30
C LYS A 168 21.32 -5.70 2.58
N LYS A 169 20.48 -6.53 3.23
CA LYS A 169 20.09 -7.85 2.72
C LYS A 169 18.56 -7.93 2.62
N GLN A 170 18.06 -8.28 1.44
CA GLN A 170 16.63 -8.40 1.15
C GLN A 170 15.90 -9.36 2.11
N ALA A 171 16.47 -10.52 2.40
CA ALA A 171 15.87 -11.47 3.34
C ALA A 171 15.69 -10.90 4.76
N LYS A 172 16.67 -10.11 5.25
CA LYS A 172 16.58 -9.48 6.57
C LYS A 172 15.52 -8.37 6.61
N VAL A 173 15.45 -7.55 5.55
CA VAL A 173 14.44 -6.48 5.50
C VAL A 173 13.04 -7.06 5.44
N THR A 174 12.81 -8.13 4.67
CA THR A 174 11.50 -8.78 4.59
C THR A 174 11.06 -9.32 5.96
N MET A 175 11.96 -9.99 6.69
CA MET A 175 11.66 -10.52 8.03
C MET A 175 11.31 -9.41 9.04
N ILE A 176 12.10 -8.33 9.08
CA ILE A 176 11.86 -7.22 10.00
C ILE A 176 10.59 -6.45 9.60
N SER A 177 10.34 -6.27 8.30
CA SER A 177 9.11 -5.66 7.80
C SER A 177 7.87 -6.42 8.23
N GLN A 178 7.91 -7.75 8.21
CA GLN A 178 6.82 -8.60 8.72
C GLN A 178 6.62 -8.46 10.23
N LEU A 179 7.71 -8.35 11.00
CA LEU A 179 7.63 -8.13 12.45
C LEU A 179 7.02 -6.77 12.81
N VAL A 180 7.20 -5.75 11.99
CA VAL A 180 6.57 -4.43 12.18
C VAL A 180 5.12 -4.43 11.68
N PHE A 181 4.86 -5.14 10.59
CA PHE A 181 3.54 -5.24 9.97
C PHE A 181 2.51 -5.93 10.86
N LEU A 182 2.86 -7.08 11.48
CA LEU A 182 1.94 -7.86 12.30
C LEU A 182 1.34 -7.05 13.47
N PRO A 183 2.13 -6.36 14.31
CA PRO A 183 1.57 -5.51 15.37
C PRO A 183 0.74 -4.34 14.82
N SER A 184 1.11 -3.76 13.68
CA SER A 184 0.37 -2.63 13.11
C SER A 184 -1.06 -3.01 12.68
N ILE A 185 -1.28 -4.27 12.29
CA ILE A 185 -2.63 -4.77 11.99
C ILE A 185 -3.38 -5.15 13.27
N MET A 186 -2.69 -5.76 14.24
CA MET A 186 -3.34 -6.22 15.47
C MET A 186 -3.80 -5.08 16.37
N LEU A 187 -3.20 -3.88 16.23
CA LEU A 187 -3.50 -2.69 17.01
C LEU A 187 -4.45 -1.71 16.28
N SER A 188 -4.83 -1.99 15.05
CA SER A 188 -5.76 -1.18 14.26
C SER A 188 -7.17 -1.77 14.28
#